data_fcae257889bf4f687face4c98ea4cf23
#
_entry.id   fcae257889bf4f687face4c98ea4cf23
#
_cell.length_a   1.000
_cell.length_b   1.000
_cell.length_c   1.000
_cell.angle_alpha   90.00
_cell.angle_beta   90.00
_cell.angle_gamma   90.00
#
_symmetry.space_group_name_H-M   'P 1'
#
loop_
_entity.id
_entity.type
_entity.pdbx_description
1 polymer ?
#
loop_
_entity_poly.entity_id
_entity_poly.type
_entity_poly.pdbx_seq_one_letter_code
_entity_poly.pdbx_strand_id
1 'polypeptide(L)'
;MTESSANPFDHGEIDDAIHGRLRLGIMAYLSAASPAIFGELRDKVNATDGNLSTHLRKLEDAGYVEIEKRFEGRRPQTRIHLTDAGRKA
;
A
#
# COMPACT_ATOMS: atom_id res chain seq x y z
N MET A 1 6.34 -32.42 2.94
CA MET A 1 5.94 -31.95 3.12
C MET A 1 5.69 -31.30 2.94
N THR A 2 5.57 -31.40 2.63
CA THR A 2 5.33 -30.67 2.48
C THR A 2 4.69 -30.13 2.98
N GLU A 3 4.55 -30.34 3.20
CA GLU A 3 4.06 -29.71 3.82
C GLU A 3 3.51 -28.68 3.83
N SER A 4 3.86 -28.29 3.55
CA SER A 4 3.53 -26.93 3.76
C SER A 4 2.32 -26.51 2.98
N SER A 5 2.17 -27.01 1.82
CA SER A 5 1.05 -26.65 0.97
C SER A 5 -0.29 -27.05 1.59
N ALA A 6 -0.28 -28.08 2.40
CA ALA A 6 -1.49 -28.52 3.07
C ALA A 6 -1.69 -27.87 4.43
N ASN A 7 -0.75 -27.05 4.83
CA ASN A 7 -0.79 -26.39 6.13
C ASN A 7 -1.82 -25.26 6.11
N PRO A 8 -2.81 -25.28 7.02
CA PRO A 8 -3.78 -24.18 7.08
C PRO A 8 -3.14 -22.86 7.46
N PHE A 9 -1.92 -22.89 7.94
CA PHE A 9 -1.18 -21.67 8.24
C PHE A 9 -0.19 -21.34 7.13
N ASP A 10 -0.51 -21.74 5.92
CA ASP A 10 0.30 -21.40 4.76
C ASP A 10 0.47 -19.89 4.67
N HIS A 11 1.71 -19.46 4.70
CA HIS A 11 2.04 -18.03 4.70
C HIS A 11 1.53 -17.33 3.45
N GLY A 12 1.53 -18.00 2.31
CA GLY A 12 1.06 -17.41 1.07
C GLY A 12 -0.40 -17.05 1.11
N GLU A 13 -1.22 -17.96 1.66
CA GLU A 13 -2.65 -17.70 1.75
C GLU A 13 -2.97 -16.59 2.73
N ILE A 14 -2.31 -16.59 3.89
CA ILE A 14 -2.51 -15.53 4.88
C ILE A 14 -2.02 -14.20 4.33
N ASP A 15 -0.88 -14.21 3.66
CA ASP A 15 -0.32 -12.99 3.09
C ASP A 15 -1.23 -12.41 2.02
N ASP A 16 -1.82 -13.24 1.18
CA ASP A 16 -2.72 -12.78 0.14
C ASP A 16 -3.94 -12.08 0.73
N ALA A 17 -4.49 -12.63 1.82
CA ALA A 17 -5.63 -12.03 2.49
C ALA A 17 -5.26 -10.67 3.08
N ILE A 18 -4.12 -10.59 3.75
CA ILE A 18 -3.64 -9.35 4.32
C ILE A 18 -3.35 -8.33 3.22
N HIS A 19 -2.71 -8.77 2.15
CA HIS A 19 -2.37 -7.91 1.03
C HIS A 19 -3.61 -7.35 0.35
N GLY A 20 -4.63 -8.17 0.17
CA GLY A 20 -5.87 -7.73 -0.45
C GLY A 20 -6.55 -6.66 0.40
N ARG A 21 -6.61 -6.88 1.70
CA ARG A 21 -7.22 -5.91 2.61
C ARG A 21 -6.44 -4.61 2.64
N LEU A 22 -5.13 -4.71 2.70
CA LEU A 22 -4.27 -3.54 2.77
C LEU A 22 -4.37 -2.70 1.49
N ARG A 23 -4.33 -3.37 0.34
CA ARG A 23 -4.46 -2.69 -0.94
C ARG A 23 -5.80 -1.99 -1.06
N LEU A 24 -6.87 -2.67 -0.66
CA LEU A 24 -8.20 -2.07 -0.68
C LEU A 24 -8.27 -0.83 0.20
N GLY A 25 -7.68 -0.90 1.40
CA GLY A 25 -7.64 0.23 2.30
C GLY A 25 -6.88 1.41 1.73
N ILE A 26 -5.73 1.13 1.12
CA ILE A 26 -4.93 2.18 0.49
C ILE A 26 -5.72 2.88 -0.61
N MET A 27 -6.32 2.11 -1.50
CA MET A 27 -7.06 2.67 -2.63
C MET A 27 -8.28 3.44 -2.15
N ALA A 28 -8.99 2.92 -1.16
CA ALA A 28 -10.16 3.60 -0.61
C ALA A 28 -9.77 4.94 0.02
N TYR A 29 -8.71 4.94 0.81
CA TYR A 29 -8.29 6.17 1.45
C TYR A 29 -7.84 7.21 0.42
N LEU A 30 -7.07 6.79 -0.57
CA LEU A 30 -6.56 7.69 -1.59
C LEU A 30 -7.68 8.22 -2.47
N SER A 31 -8.74 7.46 -2.69
CA SER A 31 -9.84 7.97 -3.49
C SER A 31 -10.56 9.12 -2.79
N ALA A 32 -10.46 9.19 -1.47
CA ALA A 32 -11.05 10.28 -0.70
C ALA A 32 -10.06 11.39 -0.38
N ALA A 33 -8.77 11.10 -0.31
CA ALA A 33 -7.78 12.02 0.24
C ALA A 33 -6.43 11.92 -0.47
N SER A 34 -6.42 11.99 -1.78
CA SER A 34 -5.17 12.04 -2.56
C SER A 34 -4.79 13.50 -2.81
N PRO A 35 -3.52 13.88 -2.67
CA PRO A 35 -2.42 13.03 -2.22
C PRO A 35 -2.42 12.86 -0.70
N ALA A 36 -1.87 11.74 -0.25
CA ALA A 36 -1.72 11.47 1.17
C ALA A 36 -0.24 11.35 1.51
N ILE A 37 0.10 11.78 2.71
CA ILE A 37 1.46 11.63 3.23
C ILE A 37 1.64 10.19 3.69
N PHE A 38 2.83 9.64 3.49
CA PHE A 38 3.12 8.24 3.80
C PHE A 38 2.72 7.87 5.23
N GLY A 39 3.13 8.66 6.22
CA GLY A 39 2.80 8.36 7.62
C GLY A 39 1.31 8.41 7.90
N GLU A 40 0.62 9.35 7.29
CA GLU A 40 -0.83 9.46 7.41
C GLU A 40 -1.50 8.20 6.86
N LEU A 41 -1.10 7.80 5.65
CA LEU A 41 -1.68 6.62 5.01
C LEU A 41 -1.37 5.36 5.81
N ARG A 42 -0.13 5.23 6.28
CA ARG A 42 0.27 4.10 7.12
C ARG A 42 -0.64 3.94 8.32
N ASP A 43 -0.90 5.04 9.03
CA ASP A 43 -1.71 5.00 10.23
C ASP A 43 -3.17 4.70 9.91
N LYS A 44 -3.68 5.24 8.82
CA LYS A 44 -5.08 5.04 8.44
C LYS A 44 -5.37 3.62 8.01
N VAL A 45 -4.43 2.96 7.35
CA VAL A 45 -4.61 1.57 6.94
C VAL A 45 -4.04 0.59 7.96
N ASN A 46 -3.49 1.10 9.06
CA ASN A 46 -2.98 0.30 10.15
C ASN A 46 -1.90 -0.68 9.69
N ALA A 47 -0.93 -0.16 8.96
CA ALA A 47 0.16 -0.96 8.42
C ALA A 47 1.48 -0.60 9.07
N THR A 48 2.48 -1.45 8.87
CA THR A 48 3.87 -1.09 9.21
C THR A 48 4.49 -0.35 8.04
N ASP A 49 5.59 0.34 8.30
CA ASP A 49 6.33 1.03 7.24
C ASP A 49 6.72 0.09 6.12
N GLY A 50 7.24 -1.09 6.48
CA GLY A 50 7.69 -2.05 5.47
C GLY A 50 6.55 -2.60 4.64
N ASN A 51 5.43 -2.95 5.28
CA ASN A 51 4.28 -3.47 4.56
C ASN A 51 3.70 -2.42 3.62
N LEU A 52 3.56 -1.19 4.10
CA LEU A 52 3.03 -0.14 3.26
C LEU A 52 3.95 0.14 2.08
N SER A 53 5.26 0.22 2.32
CA SER A 53 6.23 0.45 1.25
C SER A 53 6.14 -0.61 0.17
N THR A 54 6.05 -1.87 0.58
CA THR A 54 5.96 -2.98 -0.36
C THR A 54 4.71 -2.88 -1.23
N HIS A 55 3.59 -2.58 -0.61
CA HIS A 55 2.33 -2.47 -1.35
C HIS A 55 2.30 -1.26 -2.26
N LEU A 56 2.82 -0.13 -1.79
CA LEU A 56 2.86 1.07 -2.62
C LEU A 56 3.72 0.86 -3.85
N ARG A 57 4.84 0.13 -3.70
CA ARG A 57 5.68 -0.16 -4.85
C ARG A 57 4.94 -1.00 -5.89
N LYS A 58 4.20 -1.99 -5.43
CA LYS A 58 3.41 -2.82 -6.34
C LYS A 58 2.32 -2.01 -7.03
N LEU A 59 1.66 -1.13 -6.30
CA LEU A 59 0.63 -0.27 -6.89
C LEU A 59 1.24 0.75 -7.86
N GLU A 60 2.42 1.24 -7.55
CA GLU A 60 3.14 2.14 -8.46
C GLU A 60 3.51 1.42 -9.75
N ASP A 61 4.03 0.20 -9.64
CA ASP A 61 4.38 -0.61 -10.80
C ASP A 61 3.16 -0.90 -11.67
N ALA A 62 2.00 -1.05 -11.05
CA ALA A 62 0.75 -1.27 -11.79
C ALA A 62 0.18 0.03 -12.38
N GLY A 63 0.76 1.17 -12.03
CA GLY A 63 0.30 2.45 -12.55
C GLY A 63 -0.86 3.05 -11.79
N TYR A 64 -1.20 2.54 -10.61
CA TYR A 64 -2.35 2.99 -9.85
C TYR A 64 -2.04 4.15 -8.92
N VAL A 65 -0.78 4.28 -8.51
CA VAL A 65 -0.35 5.39 -7.66
C VAL A 65 0.97 5.94 -8.17
N GLU A 66 1.26 7.18 -7.78
CA GLU A 66 2.57 7.80 -7.99
C GLU A 66 3.14 8.16 -6.64
N ILE A 67 4.41 7.86 -6.44
CA ILE A 67 5.10 8.15 -5.20
C ILE A 67 6.02 9.33 -5.45
N GLU A 68 5.79 10.40 -4.72
CA GLU A 68 6.56 11.63 -4.83
C GLU A 68 7.37 11.82 -3.55
N LYS A 69 8.68 11.96 -3.70
CA LYS A 69 9.55 12.27 -2.58
C LYS A 69 9.96 13.73 -2.66
N ARG A 70 9.74 14.45 -1.58
CA ARG A 70 10.01 15.87 -1.54
C ARG A 70 10.48 16.28 -0.16
N PHE A 71 10.85 17.53 0.00
CA PHE A 71 11.23 18.08 1.29
C PHE A 71 10.20 19.13 1.70
N GLU A 72 9.79 19.06 2.97
CA GLU A 72 9.02 20.09 3.62
C GLU A 72 9.98 20.78 4.57
N GLY A 73 10.56 21.89 4.13
CA GLY A 73 11.67 22.47 4.86
C GLY A 73 12.87 21.54 4.81
N ARG A 74 13.32 21.06 5.97
CA ARG A 74 14.47 20.16 6.06
C ARG A 74 14.03 18.70 6.21
N ARG A 75 12.73 18.44 6.27
CA ARG A 75 12.23 17.10 6.49
C ARG A 75 11.86 16.43 5.18
N PRO A 76 12.35 15.22 4.95
CA PRO A 76 11.88 14.47 3.78
C PRO A 76 10.42 14.08 3.99
N GLN A 77 9.65 14.16 2.93
CA GLN A 77 8.24 13.80 2.97
C GLN A 77 7.92 12.98 1.72
N THR A 78 7.20 11.89 1.92
CA THR A 78 6.76 11.06 0.82
C THR A 78 5.25 11.23 0.67
N ARG A 79 4.82 11.61 -0.53
CA ARG A 79 3.41 11.78 -0.84
C ARG A 79 2.99 10.73 -1.85
N ILE A 80 1.80 10.20 -1.66
CA ILE A 80 1.23 9.20 -2.54
C ILE A 80 0.03 9.79 -3.24
N HIS A 81 0.07 9.79 -4.57
CA HIS A 81 -1.01 10.30 -5.42
C HIS A 81 -1.74 9.16 -6.08
N LEU A 82 -3.05 9.24 -6.11
CA LEU A 82 -3.85 8.29 -6.87
C LEU A 82 -3.88 8.74 -8.32
N THR A 83 -3.56 7.84 -9.23
CA THR A 83 -3.59 8.14 -10.67
C THR A 83 -5.01 7.99 -11.20
N ASP A 84 -5.21 8.44 -12.46
CA ASP A 84 -6.50 8.22 -13.13
C ASP A 84 -6.79 6.73 -13.27
N ALA A 85 -5.76 5.95 -13.62
CA ALA A 85 -5.91 4.50 -13.70
C ALA A 85 -6.29 3.91 -12.34
N GLY A 86 -5.69 4.43 -11.27
CA GLY A 86 -6.03 3.99 -9.92
C GLY A 86 -7.47 4.29 -9.57
N ARG A 87 -8.00 5.44 -9.98
CA ARG A 87 -9.40 5.78 -9.68
C ARG A 87 -10.37 4.84 -10.37
N LYS A 88 -9.98 4.33 -11.51
CA LYS A 88 -10.83 3.42 -12.28
C LYS A 88 -10.73 1.97 -11.82
N ALA A 89 -9.73 1.66 -11.03
CA ALA A 89 -9.47 0.28 -10.61
C ALA A 89 -10.37 -0.19 -9.48
#